data_93f0e32bcdb4e6607eba8dc8c6a34150
#
_entry.id   93f0e32bcdb4e6607eba8dc8c6a34150
#
_cell.length_a   1.000
_cell.length_b   1.000
_cell.length_c   1.000
_cell.angle_alpha   90.00
_cell.angle_beta   90.00
_cell.angle_gamma   90.00
#
_symmetry.space_group_name_H-M   'P 1'
#
loop_
_entity.id
_entity.type
_entity.pdbx_description
1 polymer ?
#
loop_
_entity_poly.entity_id
_entity_poly.type
_entity_poly.pdbx_seq_one_letter_code
_entity_poly.pdbx_strand_id
1 'polypeptide(L)'
;MSSDPIRIPAPPTVNHLGDATIIRDEDGENPVAVRFDHVCKTYKLFKNDKHRLLATFSKHVKYDTVDASDDLSFEVGRGEALALLGDNGAGKSTALKMITGVCFPTSGTIEVHGRVSALLELSAGFDMKLSGMENIDMRCQLWGLSKEESERLIPEIVEFSELGKYIDQPMRTYSSGMRARLGFAFASSIRPVIAW
;
A
#
# COMPACT_ATOMS: atom_id res chain seq x y z
N MET A 1 -0.45 -10.31 33.86
CA MET A 1 0.86 -10.07 33.22
C MET A 1 0.85 -10.92 31.97
N SER A 2 0.48 -10.34 30.83
CA SER A 2 0.48 -11.02 29.53
C SER A 2 1.92 -11.06 29.03
N SER A 3 2.48 -12.25 28.93
CA SER A 3 3.76 -12.47 28.25
C SER A 3 3.47 -12.58 26.76
N ASP A 4 3.38 -11.44 26.08
CA ASP A 4 3.46 -11.44 24.62
C ASP A 4 4.82 -12.08 24.24
N PRO A 5 4.82 -13.05 23.33
CA PRO A 5 6.06 -13.62 22.85
C PRO A 5 6.88 -12.49 22.22
N ILE A 6 8.14 -12.37 22.63
CA ILE A 6 9.10 -11.43 22.04
C ILE A 6 9.17 -11.77 20.54
N ARG A 7 8.49 -10.99 19.73
CA ARG A 7 8.56 -11.12 18.28
C ARG A 7 9.91 -10.50 17.88
N ILE A 8 10.86 -11.34 17.48
CA ILE A 8 12.12 -10.87 16.92
C ILE A 8 11.76 -10.16 15.60
N PRO A 9 12.03 -8.85 15.47
CA PRO A 9 11.72 -8.14 14.22
C PRO A 9 12.48 -8.79 13.08
N ALA A 10 11.79 -8.97 11.94
CA ALA A 10 12.44 -9.46 10.74
C ALA A 10 13.48 -8.43 10.27
N PRO A 11 14.64 -8.85 9.77
CA PRO A 11 15.62 -7.92 9.26
C PRO A 11 15.04 -7.12 8.09
N PRO A 12 15.41 -5.83 7.93
CA PRO A 12 14.92 -5.01 6.84
C PRO A 12 15.23 -5.65 5.50
N THR A 13 14.25 -5.64 4.59
CA THR A 13 14.45 -6.10 3.22
C THR A 13 15.07 -4.99 2.39
N VAL A 14 16.24 -5.21 1.85
CA VAL A 14 16.94 -4.28 0.96
C VAL A 14 16.92 -4.82 -0.45
N ASN A 15 16.32 -4.08 -1.38
CA ASN A 15 16.26 -4.42 -2.80
C ASN A 15 17.00 -3.38 -3.62
N HIS A 16 18.00 -3.81 -4.40
CA HIS A 16 18.71 -2.98 -5.36
C HIS A 16 18.17 -3.24 -6.76
N LEU A 17 17.66 -2.19 -7.41
CA LEU A 17 17.06 -2.24 -8.75
C LEU A 17 17.75 -1.23 -9.67
N GLY A 18 18.90 -1.62 -10.23
CA GLY A 18 19.75 -0.71 -10.98
C GLY A 18 20.31 0.38 -10.06
N ASP A 19 20.03 1.65 -10.39
CA ASP A 19 20.47 2.83 -9.62
C ASP A 19 19.52 3.19 -8.47
N ALA A 20 18.48 2.35 -8.21
CA ALA A 20 17.53 2.56 -7.14
C ALA A 20 17.72 1.58 -5.98
N THR A 21 17.49 2.05 -4.77
CA THR A 21 17.49 1.24 -3.55
C THR A 21 16.16 1.37 -2.83
N ILE A 22 15.62 0.26 -2.34
CA ILE A 22 14.41 0.23 -1.55
C ILE A 22 14.69 -0.55 -0.27
N ILE A 23 14.42 0.09 0.86
CA ILE A 23 14.57 -0.48 2.20
C ILE A 23 13.17 -0.58 2.81
N ARG A 24 12.78 -1.78 3.22
CA ARG A 24 11.51 -2.01 3.93
C ARG A 24 11.76 -2.73 5.24
N ASP A 25 11.17 -2.20 6.29
CA ASP A 25 11.22 -2.75 7.63
C ASP A 25 9.83 -2.60 8.26
N GLU A 26 9.07 -3.69 8.26
CA GLU A 26 7.70 -3.66 8.75
C GLU A 26 7.59 -3.61 10.27
N ASP A 27 8.60 -4.09 10.97
CA ASP A 27 8.61 -4.24 12.43
C ASP A 27 9.58 -3.25 13.13
N GLY A 28 10.27 -2.40 12.36
CA GLY A 28 11.27 -1.48 12.90
C GLY A 28 10.69 -0.34 13.74
N GLU A 29 11.38 0.01 14.81
CA GLU A 29 11.08 1.18 15.67
C GLU A 29 11.72 2.47 15.13
N ASN A 30 11.99 2.58 13.84
CA ASN A 30 12.57 3.77 13.26
C ASN A 30 11.63 4.98 13.46
N PRO A 31 12.12 6.13 13.94
CA PRO A 31 11.31 7.35 14.09
C PRO A 31 10.81 7.88 12.75
N VAL A 32 11.50 7.57 11.66
CA VAL A 32 11.10 7.87 10.28
C VAL A 32 10.19 6.77 9.77
N ALA A 33 9.00 7.12 9.32
CA ALA A 33 8.07 6.17 8.70
C ALA A 33 8.36 6.01 7.21
N VAL A 34 8.62 7.12 6.50
CA VAL A 34 8.94 7.13 5.08
C VAL A 34 10.04 8.13 4.81
N ARG A 35 11.04 7.75 4.00
CA ARG A 35 12.04 8.66 3.45
C ARG A 35 12.18 8.43 1.96
N PHE A 36 12.16 9.51 1.21
CA PHE A 36 12.57 9.59 -0.18
C PHE A 36 13.84 10.42 -0.25
N ASP A 37 14.86 9.87 -0.89
CA ASP A 37 16.17 10.51 -1.05
C ASP A 37 16.58 10.49 -2.52
N HIS A 38 16.53 11.66 -3.17
CA HIS A 38 16.85 11.88 -4.58
C HIS A 38 16.12 10.91 -5.53
N VAL A 39 14.83 10.68 -5.30
CA VAL A 39 14.04 9.69 -6.01
C VAL A 39 13.56 10.22 -7.34
N CYS A 40 13.97 9.54 -8.41
CA CYS A 40 13.48 9.76 -9.76
C CYS A 40 12.62 8.58 -10.23
N LYS A 41 11.58 8.89 -11.01
CA LYS A 41 10.77 7.88 -11.68
C LYS A 41 10.46 8.28 -13.11
N THR A 42 11.04 7.55 -14.03
CA THR A 42 10.83 7.70 -15.47
C THR A 42 10.06 6.50 -16.01
N TYR A 43 8.97 6.75 -16.71
CA TYR A 43 8.24 5.74 -17.46
C TYR A 43 8.66 5.71 -18.91
N LYS A 44 8.86 4.50 -19.46
CA LYS A 44 9.14 4.26 -20.88
C LYS A 44 7.83 4.04 -21.61
N LEU A 45 7.54 4.88 -22.60
CA LEU A 45 6.35 4.80 -23.44
C LEU A 45 6.72 4.16 -24.77
N PHE A 46 6.18 2.97 -25.01
CA PHE A 46 6.38 2.26 -26.29
C PHE A 46 5.17 2.51 -27.21
N LYS A 47 5.42 2.70 -28.50
CA LYS A 47 4.35 2.94 -29.49
C LYS A 47 3.32 1.80 -29.60
N ASN A 48 3.73 0.58 -29.29
CA ASN A 48 2.88 -0.60 -29.24
C ASN A 48 3.52 -1.74 -28.43
N ASP A 49 2.72 -2.76 -28.08
CA ASP A 49 3.20 -3.91 -27.30
C ASP A 49 4.31 -4.72 -27.99
N LYS A 50 4.36 -4.74 -29.33
CA LYS A 50 5.44 -5.39 -30.07
C LYS A 50 6.78 -4.71 -29.83
N HIS A 51 6.81 -3.37 -29.81
CA HIS A 51 8.03 -2.62 -29.47
C HIS A 51 8.46 -2.84 -28.02
N ARG A 52 7.49 -2.95 -27.09
CA ARG A 52 7.80 -3.28 -25.69
C ARG A 52 8.43 -4.66 -25.56
N LEU A 53 7.91 -5.66 -26.27
CA LEU A 53 8.48 -7.01 -26.26
C LEU A 53 9.87 -7.05 -26.92
N LEU A 54 10.05 -6.36 -28.05
CA LEU A 54 11.34 -6.27 -28.72
C LEU A 54 12.39 -5.55 -27.87
N ALA A 55 12.00 -4.57 -27.05
CA ALA A 55 12.89 -3.87 -26.14
C ALA A 55 13.47 -4.77 -25.03
N THR A 56 12.84 -5.91 -24.75
CA THR A 56 13.36 -6.92 -23.82
C THR A 56 14.61 -7.61 -24.39
N PHE A 57 14.69 -7.74 -25.71
CA PHE A 57 15.77 -8.46 -26.40
C PHE A 57 16.75 -7.53 -27.14
N SER A 58 16.39 -6.26 -27.35
CA SER A 58 17.20 -5.31 -28.11
C SER A 58 17.21 -3.93 -27.48
N LYS A 59 18.40 -3.39 -27.21
CA LYS A 59 18.59 -2.03 -26.66
C LYS A 59 18.33 -0.91 -27.69
N HIS A 60 18.07 -1.24 -28.97
CA HIS A 60 17.91 -0.26 -30.06
C HIS A 60 16.45 0.14 -30.34
N VAL A 61 15.49 -0.33 -29.53
CA VAL A 61 14.08 0.03 -29.71
C VAL A 61 13.86 1.44 -29.19
N LYS A 62 13.37 2.33 -30.05
CA LYS A 62 13.03 3.71 -29.67
C LYS A 62 11.77 3.73 -28.80
N TYR A 63 11.83 4.46 -27.73
CA TYR A 63 10.73 4.76 -26.82
C TYR A 63 10.80 6.22 -26.41
N ASP A 64 9.66 6.79 -26.09
CA ASP A 64 9.57 8.08 -25.44
C ASP A 64 9.64 7.90 -23.92
N THR A 65 10.06 8.93 -23.20
CA THR A 65 10.12 8.91 -21.74
C THR A 65 9.21 9.97 -21.15
N VAL A 66 8.60 9.66 -20.01
CA VAL A 66 7.87 10.61 -19.18
C VAL A 66 8.37 10.50 -17.76
N ASP A 67 8.86 11.62 -17.24
CA ASP A 67 9.30 11.71 -15.86
C ASP A 67 8.09 11.99 -14.97
N ALA A 68 7.80 11.03 -14.10
CA ALA A 68 6.72 11.13 -13.13
C ALA A 68 7.20 11.67 -11.78
N SER A 69 8.50 11.61 -11.52
CA SER A 69 9.17 12.19 -10.38
C SER A 69 10.60 12.52 -10.79
N ASP A 70 11.05 13.71 -10.45
CA ASP A 70 12.39 14.20 -10.73
C ASP A 70 12.96 14.75 -9.43
N ASP A 71 13.99 14.07 -8.90
CA ASP A 71 14.73 14.44 -7.69
C ASP A 71 13.84 14.69 -6.44
N LEU A 72 12.85 13.81 -6.22
CA LEU A 72 11.92 13.95 -5.10
C LEU A 72 12.59 13.51 -3.79
N SER A 73 12.66 14.45 -2.83
CA SER A 73 13.21 14.18 -1.50
C SER A 73 12.27 14.72 -0.41
N PHE A 74 11.91 13.86 0.53
CA PHE A 74 11.15 14.23 1.72
C PHE A 74 11.26 13.14 2.79
N GLU A 75 10.89 13.48 4.01
CA GLU A 75 10.84 12.56 5.14
C GLU A 75 9.53 12.76 5.89
N VAL A 76 8.96 11.67 6.39
CA VAL A 76 7.76 11.68 7.23
C VAL A 76 8.04 10.86 8.47
N GLY A 77 7.96 11.50 9.63
CA GLY A 77 8.08 10.84 10.91
C GLY A 77 6.82 10.05 11.31
N ARG A 78 6.97 9.19 12.31
CA ARG A 78 5.80 8.51 12.90
C ARG A 78 4.87 9.52 13.56
N GLY A 79 3.58 9.41 13.27
CA GLY A 79 2.56 10.34 13.78
C GLY A 79 2.47 11.66 13.03
N GLU A 80 3.30 11.88 12.01
CA GLU A 80 3.23 13.04 11.14
C GLU A 80 2.26 12.82 9.98
N ALA A 81 1.72 13.91 9.46
CA ALA A 81 0.89 13.92 8.25
C ALA A 81 1.55 14.78 7.16
N LEU A 82 1.74 14.19 5.99
CA LEU A 82 2.26 14.86 4.80
C LEU A 82 1.18 14.94 3.72
N ALA A 83 0.94 16.13 3.18
CA ALA A 83 0.07 16.33 2.03
C ALA A 83 0.88 16.54 0.74
N LEU A 84 0.62 15.72 -0.28
CA LEU A 84 1.17 15.89 -1.62
C LEU A 84 0.22 16.73 -2.47
N LEU A 85 0.61 17.97 -2.76
CA LEU A 85 -0.16 18.92 -3.56
C LEU A 85 0.48 19.11 -4.94
N GLY A 86 -0.34 19.38 -5.95
CA GLY A 86 0.11 19.60 -7.31
C GLY A 86 -0.96 19.25 -8.35
N ASP A 87 -0.70 19.61 -9.60
CA ASP A 87 -1.60 19.37 -10.73
C ASP A 87 -1.80 17.88 -11.04
N ASN A 88 -2.80 17.58 -11.88
CA ASN A 88 -2.96 16.24 -12.42
C ASN A 88 -1.76 15.87 -13.29
N GLY A 89 -1.14 14.74 -13.01
CA GLY A 89 0.09 14.33 -13.68
C GLY A 89 1.38 14.69 -12.95
N ALA A 90 1.34 15.48 -11.86
CA ALA A 90 2.53 15.86 -11.06
C ALA A 90 3.21 14.71 -10.27
N GLY A 91 2.86 13.47 -10.53
CA GLY A 91 3.53 12.31 -9.92
C GLY A 91 3.03 11.89 -8.54
N LYS A 92 2.05 12.58 -7.94
CA LYS A 92 1.52 12.26 -6.60
C LYS A 92 1.17 10.79 -6.43
N SER A 93 0.32 10.26 -7.31
CA SER A 93 -0.07 8.84 -7.28
C SER A 93 1.10 7.88 -7.54
N THR A 94 2.12 8.34 -8.25
CA THR A 94 3.34 7.54 -8.48
C THR A 94 4.16 7.45 -7.20
N ALA A 95 4.33 8.55 -6.47
CA ALA A 95 5.00 8.55 -5.18
C ALA A 95 4.30 7.60 -4.19
N LEU A 96 2.97 7.67 -4.09
CA LEU A 96 2.18 6.78 -3.25
C LEU A 96 2.30 5.30 -3.67
N LYS A 97 2.31 5.00 -4.98
CA LYS A 97 2.55 3.64 -5.49
C LYS A 97 3.96 3.13 -5.20
N MET A 98 4.94 4.00 -5.09
CA MET A 98 6.29 3.62 -4.69
C MET A 98 6.34 3.27 -3.20
N ILE A 99 5.63 3.99 -2.33
CA ILE A 99 5.51 3.67 -0.91
C ILE A 99 4.88 2.28 -0.72
N THR A 100 3.83 1.93 -1.49
CA THR A 100 3.19 0.61 -1.41
C THR A 100 3.96 -0.51 -2.11
N GLY A 101 5.00 -0.19 -2.88
CA GLY A 101 5.75 -1.18 -3.66
C GLY A 101 5.05 -1.65 -4.94
N VAL A 102 3.97 -1.00 -5.36
CA VAL A 102 3.30 -1.27 -6.65
C VAL A 102 4.16 -0.85 -7.84
N CYS A 103 4.97 0.19 -7.66
CA CYS A 103 6.00 0.54 -8.64
C CYS A 103 7.32 0.88 -7.94
N PHE A 104 8.40 0.85 -8.71
CA PHE A 104 9.76 1.05 -8.20
C PHE A 104 10.37 2.31 -8.79
N PRO A 105 11.23 3.03 -8.05
CA PRO A 105 11.96 4.17 -8.57
C PRO A 105 12.90 3.75 -9.71
N THR A 106 13.32 4.72 -10.51
CA THR A 106 14.36 4.55 -11.54
C THR A 106 15.75 4.78 -10.94
N SER A 107 15.85 5.73 -9.99
CA SER A 107 17.05 6.00 -9.19
C SER A 107 16.68 6.60 -7.85
N GLY A 108 17.65 6.71 -6.95
CA GLY A 108 17.45 7.23 -5.59
C GLY A 108 17.10 6.14 -4.59
N THR A 109 16.84 6.54 -3.34
CA THR A 109 16.55 5.62 -2.25
C THR A 109 15.18 5.90 -1.65
N ILE A 110 14.42 4.82 -1.38
CA ILE A 110 13.16 4.87 -0.65
C ILE A 110 13.30 3.98 0.58
N GLU A 111 13.04 4.55 1.74
CA GLU A 111 12.92 3.80 2.98
C GLU A 111 11.46 3.83 3.45
N VAL A 112 10.95 2.68 3.88
CA VAL A 112 9.58 2.51 4.39
C VAL A 112 9.66 1.64 5.64
N HIS A 113 9.34 2.24 6.79
CA HIS A 113 9.42 1.60 8.10
C HIS A 113 8.03 1.51 8.72
N GLY A 114 7.47 0.31 8.72
CA GLY A 114 6.14 0.00 9.23
C GLY A 114 5.17 -0.51 8.18
N ARG A 115 4.02 -0.99 8.65
CA ARG A 115 2.96 -1.50 7.75
C ARG A 115 2.29 -0.35 7.00
N VAL A 116 2.10 -0.53 5.71
CA VAL A 116 1.48 0.46 4.82
C VAL A 116 0.03 0.04 4.53
N SER A 117 -0.91 0.94 4.72
CA SER A 117 -2.30 0.76 4.29
C SER A 117 -2.69 1.81 3.25
N ALA A 118 -3.15 1.36 2.10
CA ALA A 118 -3.64 2.22 1.03
C ALA A 118 -5.16 2.38 1.14
N LEU A 119 -5.62 3.55 1.57
CA LEU A 119 -7.04 3.86 1.71
C LEU A 119 -7.74 4.07 0.36
N LEU A 120 -7.01 4.35 -0.72
CA LEU A 120 -7.57 4.56 -2.06
C LEU A 120 -8.19 3.30 -2.68
N GLU A 121 -7.85 2.13 -2.18
CA GLU A 121 -8.39 0.85 -2.65
C GLU A 121 -9.32 0.21 -1.61
N LEU A 122 -10.07 1.01 -0.86
CA LEU A 122 -10.93 0.56 0.23
C LEU A 122 -11.91 -0.56 -0.16
N SER A 123 -12.38 -0.53 -1.41
CA SER A 123 -13.28 -1.56 -1.96
C SER A 123 -12.58 -2.59 -2.85
N ALA A 124 -11.29 -2.42 -3.16
CA ALA A 124 -10.54 -3.39 -3.96
C ALA A 124 -10.30 -4.67 -3.17
N GLY A 125 -10.44 -5.81 -3.82
CA GLY A 125 -10.20 -7.12 -3.22
C GLY A 125 -11.36 -7.67 -2.38
N PHE A 126 -12.54 -7.04 -2.36
CA PHE A 126 -13.73 -7.67 -1.82
C PHE A 126 -14.36 -8.65 -2.82
N ASP A 127 -14.68 -9.85 -2.37
CA ASP A 127 -15.53 -10.75 -3.15
C ASP A 127 -17.00 -10.38 -2.97
N MET A 128 -17.65 -9.99 -4.07
CA MET A 128 -19.03 -9.55 -4.07
C MET A 128 -20.04 -10.67 -3.74
N LYS A 129 -19.63 -11.93 -3.82
CA LYS A 129 -20.47 -13.09 -3.50
C LYS A 129 -20.47 -13.42 -2.02
N LEU A 130 -19.38 -13.08 -1.33
CA LEU A 130 -19.24 -13.27 0.11
C LEU A 130 -19.94 -12.17 0.89
N SER A 131 -20.33 -12.47 2.13
CA SER A 131 -20.83 -11.49 3.09
C SER A 131 -19.75 -10.50 3.51
N GLY A 132 -20.14 -9.42 4.18
CA GLY A 132 -19.19 -8.49 4.76
C GLY A 132 -18.29 -9.18 5.80
N MET A 133 -18.88 -10.04 6.65
CA MET A 133 -18.15 -10.80 7.66
C MET A 133 -17.09 -11.72 7.03
N GLU A 134 -17.47 -12.51 6.02
CA GLU A 134 -16.54 -13.41 5.31
C GLU A 134 -15.42 -12.63 4.60
N ASN A 135 -15.73 -11.45 4.07
CA ASN A 135 -14.72 -10.57 3.46
C ASN A 135 -13.73 -10.02 4.49
N ILE A 136 -14.19 -9.67 5.70
CA ILE A 136 -13.30 -9.22 6.78
C ILE A 136 -12.36 -10.37 7.17
N ASP A 137 -12.89 -11.56 7.41
CA ASP A 137 -12.10 -12.73 7.80
C ASP A 137 -11.06 -13.08 6.73
N MET A 138 -11.45 -13.16 5.46
CA MET A 138 -10.55 -13.38 4.34
C MET A 138 -9.43 -12.32 4.29
N ARG A 139 -9.76 -11.05 4.54
CA ARG A 139 -8.76 -9.98 4.56
C ARG A 139 -7.80 -10.08 5.73
N CYS A 140 -8.28 -10.43 6.92
CA CYS A 140 -7.42 -10.70 8.07
C CYS A 140 -6.36 -11.75 7.71
N GLN A 141 -6.78 -12.84 7.07
CA GLN A 141 -5.88 -13.91 6.63
C GLN A 141 -4.88 -13.41 5.55
N LEU A 142 -5.34 -12.66 4.56
CA LEU A 142 -4.47 -12.09 3.52
C LEU A 142 -3.44 -11.11 4.08
N TRP A 143 -3.75 -10.43 5.18
CA TRP A 143 -2.83 -9.55 5.90
C TRP A 143 -1.92 -10.28 6.88
N GLY A 144 -2.01 -11.62 6.93
CA GLY A 144 -1.19 -12.45 7.78
C GLY A 144 -1.46 -12.30 9.26
N LEU A 145 -2.66 -11.82 9.64
CA LEU A 145 -3.06 -11.73 11.04
C LEU A 145 -3.23 -13.14 11.62
N SER A 146 -2.80 -13.32 12.86
CA SER A 146 -3.08 -14.55 13.59
C SER A 146 -4.57 -14.67 13.88
N LYS A 147 -5.00 -15.88 14.27
CA LYS A 147 -6.39 -16.13 14.64
C LYS A 147 -6.82 -15.25 15.82
N GLU A 148 -5.97 -15.11 16.81
CA GLU A 148 -6.20 -14.31 18.00
C GLU A 148 -6.31 -12.82 17.68
N GLU A 149 -5.47 -12.33 16.78
CA GLU A 149 -5.54 -10.94 16.29
C GLU A 149 -6.83 -10.70 15.52
N SER A 150 -7.23 -11.63 14.67
CA SER A 150 -8.47 -11.55 13.89
C SER A 150 -9.69 -11.57 14.79
N GLU A 151 -9.78 -12.49 15.76
CA GLU A 151 -10.88 -12.57 16.72
C GLU A 151 -11.04 -11.30 17.55
N ARG A 152 -9.95 -10.56 17.80
CA ARG A 152 -9.99 -9.28 18.50
C ARG A 152 -10.43 -8.14 17.58
N LEU A 153 -9.93 -8.09 16.34
CA LEU A 153 -10.17 -6.98 15.43
C LEU A 153 -11.53 -7.03 14.74
N ILE A 154 -12.04 -8.21 14.43
CA ILE A 154 -13.31 -8.36 13.71
C ILE A 154 -14.48 -7.62 14.40
N PRO A 155 -14.70 -7.75 15.71
CA PRO A 155 -15.75 -7.01 16.41
C PRO A 155 -15.58 -5.48 16.27
N GLU A 156 -14.37 -4.95 16.39
CA GLU A 156 -14.07 -3.52 16.24
C GLU A 156 -14.40 -3.03 14.83
N ILE A 157 -14.04 -3.82 13.81
CA ILE A 157 -14.31 -3.51 12.39
C ILE A 157 -15.82 -3.48 12.13
N VAL A 158 -16.53 -4.48 12.64
CA VAL A 158 -17.99 -4.58 12.47
C VAL A 158 -18.70 -3.41 13.13
N GLU A 159 -18.35 -3.07 14.36
CA GLU A 159 -18.91 -1.94 15.09
C GLU A 159 -18.62 -0.62 14.36
N PHE A 160 -17.37 -0.37 13.99
CA PHE A 160 -16.97 0.86 13.29
C PHE A 160 -17.63 1.00 11.91
N SER A 161 -17.89 -0.12 11.23
CA SER A 161 -18.55 -0.10 9.92
C SER A 161 -20.00 0.36 9.97
N GLU A 162 -20.67 0.26 11.13
CA GLU A 162 -22.09 0.55 11.34
C GLU A 162 -23.04 -0.13 10.33
N LEU A 163 -22.65 -1.29 9.80
CA LEU A 163 -23.46 -2.01 8.80
C LEU A 163 -24.60 -2.79 9.43
N GLY A 164 -24.55 -3.05 10.75
CA GLY A 164 -25.56 -3.78 11.49
C GLY A 164 -25.85 -5.14 10.84
N LYS A 165 -27.13 -5.45 10.65
CA LYS A 165 -27.57 -6.73 10.03
C LYS A 165 -27.11 -6.95 8.59
N TYR A 166 -26.62 -5.93 7.92
CA TYR A 166 -26.13 -6.09 6.56
C TYR A 166 -24.78 -6.79 6.52
N ILE A 167 -24.05 -6.86 7.64
CA ILE A 167 -22.72 -7.49 7.67
C ILE A 167 -22.75 -8.96 7.21
N ASP A 168 -23.85 -9.67 7.45
CA ASP A 168 -24.05 -11.07 7.07
C ASP A 168 -24.65 -11.23 5.65
N GLN A 169 -24.94 -10.13 4.96
CA GLN A 169 -25.46 -10.16 3.61
C GLN A 169 -24.33 -10.15 2.57
N PRO A 170 -24.54 -10.76 1.39
CA PRO A 170 -23.57 -10.70 0.29
C PRO A 170 -23.26 -9.26 -0.13
N MET A 171 -21.98 -8.93 -0.30
CA MET A 171 -21.53 -7.57 -0.61
C MET A 171 -22.06 -7.02 -1.95
N ARG A 172 -22.54 -7.87 -2.84
CA ARG A 172 -23.26 -7.44 -4.07
C ARG A 172 -24.51 -6.61 -3.77
N THR A 173 -25.11 -6.78 -2.57
CA THR A 173 -26.29 -6.03 -2.13
C THR A 173 -25.94 -4.68 -1.50
N TYR A 174 -24.65 -4.42 -1.23
CA TYR A 174 -24.19 -3.19 -0.59
C TYR A 174 -24.19 -2.02 -1.58
N SER A 175 -24.57 -0.86 -1.09
CA SER A 175 -24.32 0.39 -1.79
C SER A 175 -22.80 0.68 -1.88
N SER A 176 -22.40 1.59 -2.76
CA SER A 176 -21.01 2.04 -2.82
C SER A 176 -20.51 2.61 -1.49
N GLY A 177 -21.37 3.36 -0.79
CA GLY A 177 -21.07 3.90 0.54
C GLY A 177 -20.88 2.81 1.61
N MET A 178 -21.71 1.75 1.60
CA MET A 178 -21.54 0.62 2.53
C MET A 178 -20.22 -0.11 2.30
N ARG A 179 -19.85 -0.34 1.04
CA ARG A 179 -18.54 -0.94 0.68
C ARG A 179 -17.37 -0.07 1.12
N ALA A 180 -17.44 1.23 0.84
CA ALA A 180 -16.39 2.16 1.24
C ALA A 180 -16.25 2.22 2.78
N ARG A 181 -17.36 2.24 3.51
CA ARG A 181 -17.39 2.25 4.97
C ARG A 181 -16.75 0.98 5.56
N LEU A 182 -17.08 -0.20 5.04
CA LEU A 182 -16.47 -1.45 5.47
C LEU A 182 -14.95 -1.48 5.16
N GLY A 183 -14.57 -1.03 3.98
CA GLY A 183 -13.16 -0.93 3.61
C GLY A 183 -12.37 0.02 4.50
N PHE A 184 -12.96 1.17 4.83
CA PHE A 184 -12.35 2.14 5.75
C PHE A 184 -12.25 1.59 7.18
N ALA A 185 -13.31 0.94 7.68
CA ALA A 185 -13.32 0.28 8.98
C ALA A 185 -12.18 -0.73 9.09
N PHE A 186 -12.05 -1.60 8.09
CA PHE A 186 -10.96 -2.57 8.03
C PHE A 186 -9.58 -1.89 8.03
N ALA A 187 -9.36 -0.93 7.14
CA ALA A 187 -8.07 -0.28 6.98
C ALA A 187 -7.64 0.51 8.24
N SER A 188 -8.59 1.15 8.94
CA SER A 188 -8.31 1.91 10.17
C SER A 188 -8.04 1.01 11.38
N SER A 189 -8.69 -0.16 11.46
CA SER A 189 -8.56 -1.08 12.60
C SER A 189 -7.21 -1.81 12.63
N ILE A 190 -6.57 -2.01 11.47
CA ILE A 190 -5.24 -2.65 11.40
C ILE A 190 -4.13 -1.76 12.00
N ARG A 191 -4.41 -0.48 12.25
CA ARG A 191 -3.45 0.50 12.77
C ARG A 191 -2.13 0.51 11.98
N PRO A 192 -2.19 0.80 10.68
CA PRO A 192 -0.98 0.93 9.89
C PRO A 192 -0.11 2.07 10.43
N VAL A 193 1.19 1.94 10.32
CA VAL A 193 2.12 3.06 10.63
C VAL A 193 2.00 4.13 9.55
N ILE A 194 1.68 3.72 8.32
CA ILE A 194 1.54 4.58 7.15
C ILE A 194 0.17 4.33 6.54
N ALA A 195 -0.67 5.37 6.53
CA ALA A 195 -1.98 5.34 5.86
C ALA A 195 -2.08 6.50 4.85
N TRP A 196 -2.64 6.24 3.65
CA TRP A 196 -2.83 7.26 2.60
C TRP A 196 -4.03 6.97 1.69
#